data_5b8d91bcaf3a97c0e48fa68c49a161fa
#
_entry.id   5b8d91bcaf3a97c0e48fa68c49a161fa
#
_cell.length_a   1.000
_cell.length_b   1.000
_cell.length_c   1.000
_cell.angle_alpha   90.00
_cell.angle_beta   90.00
_cell.angle_gamma   90.00
#
_symmetry.space_group_name_H-M   'P 1'
#
loop_
_entity.id
_entity.type
_entity.pdbx_description
1 polymer ?
#
loop_
_entity_poly.entity_id
_entity_poly.type
_entity_poly.pdbx_seq_one_letter_code
_entity_poly.pdbx_strand_id
1 'polypeptide(L)'
;VVTLYPSFPLHEDYTKLMGGSVERLAINDKLQIDLTKLIERAAQPAKLLIFANPMNPSGSWLNPEQLRQLFAAKHPETMLVLDEAYHEYAVHGNYTSGLDLTELIPGHWVVLRTFSKSWGLAGLRIGFGVCSSTELCQALDRPRTPFNTNQLAQIAAKAALDHEDYMLH
;
A
#
# COMPACT_ATOMS: atom_id res chain seq x y z
N VAL A 1 6.78 8.43 11.00
CA VAL A 1 6.26 7.83 9.76
C VAL A 1 6.66 8.71 8.58
N VAL A 2 7.15 8.09 7.51
CA VAL A 2 7.47 8.77 6.25
C VAL A 2 6.36 8.47 5.25
N THR A 3 5.84 9.49 4.56
CA THR A 3 4.81 9.33 3.53
C THR A 3 5.01 10.34 2.39
N LEU A 4 4.46 10.04 1.21
CA LEU A 4 4.44 10.98 0.10
C LEU A 4 3.38 12.07 0.31
N TYR A 5 3.58 13.26 -0.31
CA TYR A 5 2.62 14.36 -0.21
C TYR A 5 2.57 15.16 -1.54
N PRO A 6 1.36 15.52 -2.01
CA PRO A 6 0.05 15.12 -1.51
C PRO A 6 -0.20 13.61 -1.69
N SER A 7 -0.91 12.98 -0.75
CA SER A 7 -1.22 11.55 -0.76
C SER A 7 -2.58 11.30 -0.11
N PHE A 8 -2.95 10.02 0.06
CA PHE A 8 -4.16 9.63 0.76
C PHE A 8 -4.10 10.11 2.22
N PRO A 9 -5.03 10.98 2.66
CA PRO A 9 -4.87 11.70 3.94
C PRO A 9 -4.79 10.78 5.15
N LEU A 10 -5.46 9.63 5.12
CA LEU A 10 -5.52 8.74 6.29
C LEU A 10 -4.18 8.12 6.68
N HIS A 11 -3.19 8.05 5.76
CA HIS A 11 -1.83 7.65 6.13
C HIS A 11 -1.24 8.60 7.19
N GLU A 12 -1.50 9.89 7.04
CA GLU A 12 -1.04 10.92 7.96
C GLU A 12 -1.96 11.06 9.18
N ASP A 13 -3.28 11.10 8.94
CA ASP A 13 -4.27 11.37 9.99
C ASP A 13 -4.24 10.29 11.07
N TYR A 14 -4.21 9.01 10.69
CA TYR A 14 -4.08 7.92 11.66
C TYR A 14 -2.73 7.91 12.37
N THR A 15 -1.65 8.27 11.68
CA THR A 15 -0.33 8.41 12.33
C THR A 15 -0.39 9.45 13.46
N LYS A 16 -0.98 10.62 13.17
CA LYS A 16 -1.13 11.69 14.17
C LYS A 16 -2.09 11.30 15.30
N LEU A 17 -3.20 10.64 14.97
CA LEU A 17 -4.17 10.17 15.95
C LEU A 17 -3.53 9.19 16.95
N MET A 18 -2.60 8.38 16.49
CA MET A 18 -1.83 7.45 17.33
C MET A 18 -0.61 8.10 18.01
N GLY A 19 -0.49 9.44 17.98
CA GLY A 19 0.59 10.19 18.59
C GLY A 19 1.92 10.14 17.84
N GLY A 20 1.92 9.66 16.60
CA GLY A 20 3.12 9.59 15.78
C GLY A 20 3.43 10.90 15.05
N SER A 21 4.70 11.12 14.72
CA SER A 21 5.15 12.20 13.85
C SER A 21 5.15 11.76 12.38
N VAL A 22 4.87 12.71 11.49
CA VAL A 22 4.83 12.49 10.04
C VAL A 22 5.86 13.35 9.35
N GLU A 23 6.66 12.73 8.51
CA GLU A 23 7.55 13.37 7.57
C GLU A 23 6.98 13.22 6.15
N ARG A 24 6.77 14.35 5.48
CA ARG A 24 6.21 14.42 4.14
C ARG A 24 7.30 14.53 3.10
N LEU A 25 7.34 13.62 2.15
CA LEU A 25 8.16 13.74 0.95
C LEU A 25 7.29 14.29 -0.19
N ALA A 26 7.57 15.51 -0.60
CA ALA A 26 6.83 16.14 -1.70
C ALA A 26 7.09 15.40 -3.02
N ILE A 27 6.03 15.17 -3.79
CA ILE A 27 6.14 14.75 -5.19
C ILE A 27 6.71 15.90 -6.03
N ASN A 28 7.17 15.61 -7.23
CA ASN A 28 7.75 16.61 -8.12
C ASN A 28 6.67 17.52 -8.77
N ASP A 29 7.09 18.57 -9.45
CA ASP A 29 6.21 19.55 -10.10
C ASP A 29 5.37 18.97 -11.24
N LYS A 30 5.71 17.76 -11.71
CA LYS A 30 4.92 17.00 -12.70
C LYS A 30 3.90 16.07 -12.05
N LEU A 31 3.67 16.19 -10.75
CA LEU A 31 2.79 15.35 -9.94
C LEU A 31 3.20 13.88 -9.94
N GLN A 32 4.48 13.60 -10.10
CA GLN A 32 5.04 12.24 -10.07
C GLN A 32 5.82 12.01 -8.79
N ILE A 33 5.94 10.74 -8.40
CA ILE A 33 6.80 10.34 -7.28
C ILE A 33 8.25 10.73 -7.61
N ASP A 34 8.87 11.49 -6.73
CA ASP A 34 10.29 11.83 -6.82
C ASP A 34 11.11 10.64 -6.30
N LEU A 35 11.51 9.77 -7.22
CA LEU A 35 12.22 8.53 -6.88
C LEU A 35 13.53 8.80 -6.14
N THR A 36 14.28 9.84 -6.54
CA THR A 36 15.57 10.15 -5.93
C THR A 36 15.39 10.49 -4.46
N LYS A 37 14.50 11.42 -4.14
CA LYS A 37 14.19 11.77 -2.74
C LYS A 37 13.64 10.60 -1.94
N LEU A 38 12.79 9.78 -2.57
CA LEU A 38 12.21 8.61 -1.91
C LEU A 38 13.29 7.58 -1.57
N ILE A 39 14.23 7.28 -2.48
CA ILE A 39 15.35 6.38 -2.24
C ILE A 39 16.28 6.91 -1.15
N GLU A 40 16.70 8.18 -1.25
CA GLU A 40 17.57 8.82 -0.26
C GLU A 40 16.96 8.74 1.15
N ARG A 41 15.65 8.97 1.26
CA ARG A 41 14.96 8.90 2.54
C ARG A 41 14.72 7.48 3.00
N ALA A 42 14.38 6.56 2.10
CA ALA A 42 14.15 5.14 2.43
C ALA A 42 15.41 4.45 2.95
N ALA A 43 16.60 4.90 2.55
CA ALA A 43 17.88 4.43 3.07
C ALA A 43 18.15 4.82 4.53
N GLN A 44 17.40 5.77 5.07
CA GLN A 44 17.51 6.20 6.47
C GLN A 44 16.49 5.44 7.34
N PRO A 45 16.82 5.12 8.59
CA PRO A 45 15.89 4.42 9.48
C PRO A 45 14.63 5.24 9.75
N ALA A 46 13.49 4.55 9.75
CA ALA A 46 12.19 5.07 10.19
C ALA A 46 11.38 3.94 10.81
N LYS A 47 10.34 4.26 11.59
CA LYS A 47 9.41 3.22 12.06
C LYS A 47 8.58 2.66 10.91
N LEU A 48 8.13 3.54 10.00
CA LEU A 48 7.24 3.17 8.91
C LEU A 48 7.49 4.08 7.70
N LEU A 49 7.59 3.48 6.53
CA LEU A 49 7.44 4.10 5.23
C LEU A 49 6.12 3.63 4.63
N ILE A 50 5.17 4.54 4.41
CA ILE A 50 3.86 4.23 3.84
C ILE A 50 3.56 5.13 2.65
N PHE A 51 3.18 4.54 1.51
CA PHE A 51 2.70 5.29 0.36
C PHE A 51 1.83 4.44 -0.55
N ALA A 52 1.00 5.11 -1.36
CA ALA A 52 0.17 4.45 -2.35
C ALA A 52 0.93 4.27 -3.68
N ASN A 53 0.78 3.10 -4.30
CA ASN A 53 1.34 2.79 -5.61
C ASN A 53 0.37 1.89 -6.40
N PRO A 54 -0.48 2.40 -7.31
CA PRO A 54 -0.55 3.81 -7.78
C PRO A 54 -0.97 4.83 -6.74
N MET A 55 -0.48 6.05 -6.89
CA MET A 55 -0.62 7.12 -5.93
C MET A 55 -1.95 7.86 -6.07
N ASN A 56 -2.65 8.06 -4.98
CA ASN A 56 -3.77 8.97 -4.85
C ASN A 56 -3.27 10.31 -4.26
N PRO A 57 -3.47 11.50 -4.90
CA PRO A 57 -4.40 11.76 -6.00
C PRO A 57 -3.78 11.78 -7.41
N SER A 58 -2.47 11.69 -7.55
CA SER A 58 -1.77 12.00 -8.81
C SER A 58 -1.91 10.92 -9.90
N GLY A 59 -2.25 9.68 -9.51
CA GLY A 59 -2.27 8.53 -10.42
C GLY A 59 -0.88 8.06 -10.87
N SER A 60 0.21 8.68 -10.41
CA SER A 60 1.55 8.23 -10.72
C SER A 60 1.90 6.93 -9.99
N TRP A 61 2.79 6.14 -10.58
CA TRP A 61 3.31 4.93 -9.95
C TRP A 61 4.79 4.75 -10.20
N LEU A 62 5.43 3.95 -9.38
CA LEU A 62 6.77 3.44 -9.61
C LEU A 62 6.68 2.22 -10.53
N ASN A 63 7.45 2.23 -11.62
CA ASN A 63 7.56 1.08 -12.50
C ASN A 63 8.38 -0.05 -11.84
N PRO A 64 8.44 -1.27 -12.45
CA PRO A 64 9.14 -2.41 -11.83
C PRO A 64 10.59 -2.13 -11.46
N GLU A 65 11.32 -1.42 -12.33
CA GLU A 65 12.72 -1.09 -12.08
C GLU A 65 12.90 -0.09 -10.93
N GLN A 66 12.03 0.91 -10.86
CA GLN A 66 12.00 1.91 -9.79
C GLN A 66 11.66 1.28 -8.43
N LEU A 67 10.72 0.32 -8.40
CA LEU A 67 10.43 -0.44 -7.19
C LEU A 67 11.62 -1.28 -6.74
N ARG A 68 12.33 -1.95 -7.67
CA ARG A 68 13.57 -2.69 -7.34
C ARG A 68 14.62 -1.78 -6.71
N GLN A 69 14.85 -0.61 -7.28
CA GLN A 69 15.79 0.38 -6.73
C GLN A 69 15.39 0.83 -5.32
N LEU A 70 14.11 1.12 -5.11
CA LEU A 70 13.59 1.51 -3.79
C LEU A 70 13.77 0.39 -2.76
N PHE A 71 13.43 -0.85 -3.12
CA PHE A 71 13.53 -2.00 -2.22
C PHE A 71 15.00 -2.31 -1.87
N ALA A 72 15.89 -2.22 -2.85
CA ALA A 72 17.33 -2.40 -2.61
C ALA A 72 17.93 -1.35 -1.67
N ALA A 73 17.40 -0.12 -1.71
CA ALA A 73 17.88 0.98 -0.87
C ALA A 73 17.20 1.05 0.50
N LYS A 74 16.02 0.43 0.67
CA LYS A 74 15.23 0.54 1.90
C LYS A 74 15.97 0.01 3.12
N HIS A 75 16.01 0.84 4.18
CA HIS A 75 16.58 0.42 5.46
C HIS A 75 15.84 -0.82 6.00
N PRO A 76 16.54 -1.89 6.39
CA PRO A 76 15.90 -3.16 6.77
C PRO A 76 14.99 -3.05 8.01
N GLU A 77 15.30 -2.16 8.95
CA GLU A 77 14.49 -1.94 10.16
C GLU A 77 13.24 -1.08 9.90
N THR A 78 13.13 -0.44 8.74
CA THR A 78 11.94 0.33 8.39
C THR A 78 10.86 -0.61 7.88
N MET A 79 9.67 -0.63 8.52
CA MET A 79 8.53 -1.35 7.97
C MET A 79 8.01 -0.61 6.74
N LEU A 80 7.81 -1.33 5.63
CA LEU A 80 7.17 -0.80 4.43
C LEU A 80 5.68 -1.14 4.44
N VAL A 81 4.83 -0.14 4.20
CA VAL A 81 3.42 -0.36 3.85
C VAL A 81 3.18 0.20 2.46
N LEU A 82 2.87 -0.69 1.53
CA LEU A 82 2.55 -0.34 0.15
C LEU A 82 1.02 -0.41 -0.02
N ASP A 83 0.41 0.75 -0.23
CA ASP A 83 -1.04 0.84 -0.44
C ASP A 83 -1.33 0.71 -1.94
N GLU A 84 -1.82 -0.47 -2.33
CA GLU A 84 -2.15 -0.81 -3.70
C GLU A 84 -3.67 -0.77 -3.96
N ALA A 85 -4.38 0.16 -3.33
CA ALA A 85 -5.82 0.32 -3.50
C ALA A 85 -6.25 0.58 -4.95
N TYR A 86 -5.34 1.01 -5.81
CA TYR A 86 -5.58 1.29 -7.23
C TYR A 86 -4.81 0.36 -8.18
N HIS A 87 -4.34 -0.78 -7.69
CA HIS A 87 -3.56 -1.76 -8.44
C HIS A 87 -4.21 -2.14 -9.77
N GLU A 88 -5.48 -2.50 -9.74
CA GLU A 88 -6.20 -3.04 -10.89
C GLU A 88 -6.33 -2.03 -12.03
N TYR A 89 -6.30 -0.74 -11.75
CA TYR A 89 -6.32 0.31 -12.78
C TYR A 89 -4.99 0.49 -13.52
N ALA A 90 -3.90 -0.05 -13.00
CA ALA A 90 -2.55 0.12 -13.55
C ALA A 90 -2.01 -1.13 -14.27
N VAL A 91 -2.70 -2.27 -14.20
CA VAL A 91 -2.22 -3.57 -14.72
C VAL A 91 -1.91 -3.60 -16.21
N HIS A 92 -2.47 -2.68 -17.00
CA HIS A 92 -2.22 -2.56 -18.44
C HIS A 92 -1.03 -1.66 -18.79
N GLY A 93 -0.40 -1.02 -17.79
CA GLY A 93 0.75 -0.14 -17.95
C GLY A 93 2.07 -0.83 -17.63
N ASN A 94 3.16 -0.05 -17.60
CA ASN A 94 4.45 -0.51 -17.07
C ASN A 94 4.41 -0.44 -15.54
N TYR A 95 3.60 -1.32 -14.95
CA TYR A 95 3.34 -1.44 -13.52
C TYR A 95 3.55 -2.88 -13.06
N THR A 96 3.96 -3.05 -11.82
CA THR A 96 3.96 -4.34 -11.12
C THR A 96 3.53 -4.15 -9.67
N SER A 97 2.92 -5.17 -9.11
CA SER A 97 2.62 -5.19 -7.67
C SER A 97 3.89 -5.37 -6.85
N GLY A 98 3.92 -4.79 -5.66
CA GLY A 98 4.93 -5.15 -4.66
C GLY A 98 4.87 -6.63 -4.28
N LEU A 99 3.71 -7.28 -4.45
CA LEU A 99 3.56 -8.73 -4.21
C LEU A 99 4.38 -9.58 -5.18
N ASP A 100 4.65 -9.10 -6.39
CA ASP A 100 5.48 -9.77 -7.39
C ASP A 100 6.98 -9.63 -7.13
N LEU A 101 7.36 -8.81 -6.16
CA LEU A 101 8.75 -8.45 -5.84
C LEU A 101 9.07 -8.64 -4.34
N THR A 102 8.28 -9.42 -3.62
CA THR A 102 8.38 -9.55 -2.15
C THR A 102 9.73 -10.06 -1.66
N GLU A 103 10.39 -10.90 -2.44
CA GLU A 103 11.72 -11.43 -2.16
C GLU A 103 12.82 -10.36 -2.14
N LEU A 104 12.54 -9.19 -2.74
CA LEU A 104 13.46 -8.06 -2.80
C LEU A 104 13.24 -7.05 -1.67
N ILE A 105 12.15 -7.18 -0.89
CA ILE A 105 11.82 -6.22 0.17
C ILE A 105 12.50 -6.61 1.48
N PRO A 106 13.54 -5.90 1.94
CA PRO A 106 14.22 -6.25 3.17
C PRO A 106 13.34 -5.96 4.40
N GLY A 107 13.37 -6.86 5.38
CA GLY A 107 12.67 -6.70 6.66
C GLY A 107 11.14 -6.83 6.55
N HIS A 108 10.44 -6.06 7.38
CA HIS A 108 8.97 -6.16 7.47
C HIS A 108 8.27 -5.32 6.40
N TRP A 109 7.23 -5.90 5.81
CA TRP A 109 6.37 -5.20 4.85
C TRP A 109 4.92 -5.67 4.92
N VAL A 110 4.04 -4.80 4.47
CA VAL A 110 2.61 -5.08 4.25
C VAL A 110 2.20 -4.48 2.92
N VAL A 111 1.53 -5.25 2.08
CA VAL A 111 0.86 -4.75 0.87
C VAL A 111 -0.64 -4.74 1.14
N LEU A 112 -1.28 -3.58 0.97
CA LEU A 112 -2.71 -3.39 1.20
C LEU A 112 -3.49 -3.44 -0.11
N ARG A 113 -4.64 -4.11 -0.10
CA ARG A 113 -5.59 -4.22 -1.20
C ARG A 113 -7.01 -3.95 -0.73
N THR A 114 -7.86 -3.51 -1.63
CA THR A 114 -9.26 -3.22 -1.31
C THR A 114 -10.22 -3.72 -2.37
N PHE A 115 -11.41 -4.12 -1.96
CA PHE A 115 -12.52 -4.38 -2.87
C PHE A 115 -13.38 -3.13 -3.12
N SER A 116 -13.00 -1.99 -2.56
CA SER A 116 -13.79 -0.75 -2.61
C SER A 116 -13.69 -0.01 -3.95
N LYS A 117 -12.72 -0.32 -4.81
CA LYS A 117 -12.43 0.43 -6.03
C LYS A 117 -12.89 -0.34 -7.27
N SER A 118 -11.98 -0.92 -8.01
CA SER A 118 -12.25 -1.70 -9.21
C SER A 118 -13.31 -2.80 -9.04
N TRP A 119 -13.32 -3.44 -7.88
CA TRP A 119 -14.27 -4.48 -7.54
C TRP A 119 -15.69 -4.00 -7.22
N GLY A 120 -15.93 -2.69 -7.11
CA GLY A 120 -17.25 -2.11 -6.90
C GLY A 120 -17.89 -2.32 -5.52
N LEU A 121 -17.15 -2.88 -4.54
CA LEU A 121 -17.70 -3.28 -3.24
C LEU A 121 -17.47 -2.25 -2.12
N ALA A 122 -17.38 -0.96 -2.46
CA ALA A 122 -17.07 0.11 -1.50
C ALA A 122 -18.01 0.15 -0.29
N GLY A 123 -19.31 -0.10 -0.49
CA GLY A 123 -20.32 -0.12 0.57
C GLY A 123 -20.17 -1.28 1.56
N LEU A 124 -19.50 -2.37 1.18
CA LEU A 124 -19.33 -3.55 2.01
C LEU A 124 -18.16 -3.46 3.00
N ARG A 125 -17.29 -2.48 2.87
CA ARG A 125 -16.16 -2.19 3.77
C ARG A 125 -15.21 -3.37 3.94
N ILE A 126 -14.69 -3.92 2.82
CA ILE A 126 -13.77 -5.06 2.83
C ILE A 126 -12.50 -4.78 2.03
N GLY A 127 -11.40 -5.28 2.54
CA GLY A 127 -10.07 -5.27 1.95
C GLY A 127 -9.20 -6.28 2.68
N PHE A 128 -7.96 -6.41 2.27
CA PHE A 128 -7.00 -7.32 2.89
C PHE A 128 -5.58 -6.75 2.85
N GLY A 129 -4.73 -7.31 3.69
CA GLY A 129 -3.30 -7.04 3.67
C GLY A 129 -2.53 -8.34 3.59
N VAL A 130 -1.47 -8.36 2.79
CA VAL A 130 -0.50 -9.45 2.74
C VAL A 130 0.73 -9.00 3.51
N CYS A 131 1.18 -9.80 4.47
CA CYS A 131 2.25 -9.48 5.41
C CYS A 131 3.50 -10.31 5.13
N SER A 132 4.67 -9.76 5.42
CA SER A 132 5.96 -10.43 5.29
C SER A 132 6.14 -11.65 6.18
N SER A 133 5.37 -11.78 7.26
CA SER A 133 5.44 -12.93 8.16
C SER A 133 4.14 -13.16 8.91
N THR A 134 3.96 -14.38 9.41
CA THR A 134 2.84 -14.76 10.27
C THR A 134 2.82 -13.96 11.57
N GLU A 135 3.98 -13.67 12.15
CA GLU A 135 4.11 -12.87 13.39
C GLU A 135 3.61 -11.45 13.19
N LEU A 136 3.95 -10.83 12.04
CA LEU A 136 3.44 -9.50 11.69
C LEU A 136 1.94 -9.52 11.47
N CYS A 137 1.41 -10.53 10.76
CA CYS A 137 -0.01 -10.72 10.57
C CYS A 137 -0.75 -10.82 11.91
N GLN A 138 -0.27 -11.66 12.83
CA GLN A 138 -0.84 -11.79 14.18
C GLN A 138 -0.76 -10.50 14.98
N ALA A 139 0.34 -9.73 14.85
CA ALA A 139 0.48 -8.43 15.51
C ALA A 139 -0.56 -7.42 15.00
N LEU A 140 -0.85 -7.42 13.70
CA LEU A 140 -1.87 -6.56 13.10
C LEU A 140 -3.31 -7.02 13.44
N ASP A 141 -3.50 -8.31 13.70
CA ASP A 141 -4.81 -8.84 14.10
C ASP A 141 -5.19 -8.49 15.55
N ARG A 142 -4.22 -8.33 16.45
CA ARG A 142 -4.47 -8.05 17.87
C ARG A 142 -5.32 -6.79 18.14
N PRO A 143 -5.10 -5.64 17.47
CA PRO A 143 -5.90 -4.44 17.68
C PRO A 143 -7.26 -4.45 16.95
N ARG A 144 -7.53 -5.48 16.14
CA ARG A 144 -8.79 -5.56 15.38
C ARG A 144 -9.96 -5.74 16.33
N THR A 145 -11.02 -4.99 16.06
CA THR A 145 -12.28 -5.18 16.79
C THR A 145 -12.92 -6.51 16.42
N PRO A 146 -13.55 -7.21 17.34
CA PRO A 146 -14.36 -8.39 17.02
C PRO A 146 -15.38 -8.05 15.93
N PHE A 147 -15.61 -9.00 15.01
CA PHE A 147 -16.58 -8.85 13.91
C PHE A 147 -16.31 -7.67 12.97
N ASN A 148 -15.06 -7.24 12.83
CA ASN A 148 -14.67 -6.10 11.99
C ASN A 148 -15.01 -6.28 10.50
N THR A 149 -15.28 -7.50 10.05
CA THR A 149 -15.71 -7.81 8.67
C THR A 149 -17.03 -8.57 8.71
N ASN A 150 -18.05 -8.03 8.04
CA ASN A 150 -19.36 -8.68 8.01
C ASN A 150 -19.40 -9.85 7.01
N GLN A 151 -20.30 -10.79 7.24
CA GLN A 151 -20.40 -12.03 6.45
C GLN A 151 -20.75 -11.76 4.97
N LEU A 152 -21.62 -10.79 4.69
CA LEU A 152 -22.00 -10.45 3.31
C LEU A 152 -20.81 -9.92 2.52
N ALA A 153 -19.96 -9.10 3.16
CA ALA A 153 -18.74 -8.61 2.56
C ALA A 153 -17.78 -9.74 2.20
N GLN A 154 -17.62 -10.74 3.09
CA GLN A 154 -16.74 -11.89 2.83
C GLN A 154 -17.24 -12.75 1.66
N ILE A 155 -18.55 -13.02 1.61
CA ILE A 155 -19.17 -13.76 0.50
C ILE A 155 -19.01 -13.00 -0.81
N ALA A 156 -19.30 -11.70 -0.81
CA ALA A 156 -19.19 -10.87 -2.02
C ALA A 156 -17.74 -10.76 -2.51
N ALA A 157 -16.77 -10.58 -1.61
CA ALA A 157 -15.35 -10.53 -1.97
C ALA A 157 -14.87 -11.83 -2.58
N LYS A 158 -15.28 -12.98 -2.00
CA LYS A 158 -14.97 -14.30 -2.58
C LYS A 158 -15.56 -14.44 -3.97
N ALA A 159 -16.85 -14.13 -4.14
CA ALA A 159 -17.50 -14.20 -5.45
C ALA A 159 -16.84 -13.26 -6.48
N ALA A 160 -16.40 -12.06 -6.05
CA ALA A 160 -15.70 -11.14 -6.93
C ALA A 160 -14.37 -11.72 -7.44
N LEU A 161 -13.59 -12.39 -6.58
CA LEU A 161 -12.34 -13.05 -6.98
C LEU A 161 -12.56 -14.23 -7.94
N ASP A 162 -13.71 -14.90 -7.87
CA ASP A 162 -14.08 -15.99 -8.80
C ASP A 162 -14.54 -15.43 -10.18
N HIS A 163 -14.71 -14.10 -10.32
CA HIS A 163 -15.22 -13.41 -11.51
C HIS A 163 -14.38 -12.19 -11.88
N GLU A 164 -13.07 -12.35 -11.94
CA GLU A 164 -12.13 -11.28 -12.33
C GLU A 164 -12.40 -10.66 -13.70
N ASP A 165 -12.95 -11.46 -14.63
CA ASP A 165 -13.34 -11.02 -15.96
C ASP A 165 -14.37 -9.88 -15.95
N TYR A 166 -15.25 -9.83 -14.93
CA TYR A 166 -16.21 -8.74 -14.76
C TYR A 166 -15.56 -7.39 -14.47
N MET A 167 -14.39 -7.40 -13.85
CA MET A 167 -13.66 -6.18 -13.51
C MET A 167 -12.96 -5.55 -14.74
N LEU A 168 -12.72 -6.33 -15.79
CA LEU A 168 -11.99 -5.89 -16.98
C LEU A 168 -12.88 -5.22 -18.03
N HIS A 169 -14.16 -5.05 -17.76
CA HIS A 169 -15.18 -4.41 -18.59
C HIS A 169 -15.75 -3.16 -17.92
#